data_28890cd70fccc3296c8c69d0ec3e4fcc
#
_entry.id   28890cd70fccc3296c8c69d0ec3e4fcc
#
_cell.length_a   1.000
_cell.length_b   1.000
_cell.length_c   1.000
_cell.angle_alpha   90.00
_cell.angle_beta   90.00
_cell.angle_gamma   90.00
#
_symmetry.space_group_name_H-M   'P 1'
#
loop_
_entity.id
_entity.type
_entity.pdbx_description
1 polymer ?
#
loop_
_entity_poly.entity_id
_entity_poly.type
_entity_poly.pdbx_seq_one_letter_code
_entity_poly.pdbx_strand_id
1 'polypeptide(L)'
;CGATRGITISEISENGQVIEKFSERVNGRYPVHDVMKPGTDEVLISKDHMMTPEDADLMEKFDIHSVEIRTVLTCKAHSGVCAKCYGMNLATSKPVGPGEAVGIIAAQSIGEPGTQLTMRTFHTGGVAGGDITQGLPRVEELFEARRPKKMATLAEIGGKVRFEEATKGSLLNIIVTADDG
;
A
#
# COMPACT_ATOMS: atom_id res chain seq x y z
N CYS A 1 8.63 8.84 -12.60
CA CYS A 1 9.32 7.56 -12.41
C CYS A 1 8.81 6.45 -13.36
N GLY A 2 7.73 6.68 -14.11
CA GLY A 2 7.16 5.69 -15.03
C GLY A 2 6.47 4.49 -14.35
N ALA A 3 6.08 4.61 -13.08
CA ALA A 3 5.30 3.57 -12.43
C ALA A 3 3.91 3.46 -13.07
N THR A 4 3.53 2.25 -13.43
CA THR A 4 2.25 1.91 -14.09
C THR A 4 1.33 1.12 -13.17
N ARG A 5 1.76 0.84 -11.94
CA ARG A 5 1.02 0.09 -10.92
C ARG A 5 0.97 0.91 -9.64
N GLY A 6 -0.14 0.85 -8.96
CA GLY A 6 -0.37 1.50 -7.69
C GLY A 6 -1.06 0.58 -6.70
N ILE A 7 -1.81 1.15 -5.79
CA ILE A 7 -2.72 0.43 -4.92
C ILE A 7 -4.13 1.00 -5.12
N THR A 8 -5.11 0.13 -5.16
CA THR A 8 -6.51 0.53 -5.18
C THR A 8 -6.94 0.88 -3.77
N ILE A 9 -7.50 2.06 -3.62
CA ILE A 9 -8.08 2.54 -2.36
C ILE A 9 -9.58 2.76 -2.52
N SER A 10 -10.29 2.49 -1.45
CA SER A 10 -11.72 2.73 -1.26
C SER A 10 -11.95 3.15 0.18
N GLU A 11 -13.15 3.47 0.57
CA GLU A 11 -13.54 3.66 1.96
C GLU A 11 -13.20 2.41 2.81
N ILE A 12 -12.78 2.62 4.04
CA ILE A 12 -12.62 1.54 5.01
C ILE A 12 -13.80 1.59 5.97
N SER A 13 -14.57 0.52 5.97
CA SER A 13 -15.67 0.32 6.91
C SER A 13 -15.56 -1.03 7.60
N GLU A 14 -15.89 -1.08 8.89
CA GLU A 14 -15.92 -2.28 9.70
C GLU A 14 -17.24 -2.33 10.47
N ASN A 15 -17.93 -3.48 10.40
CA ASN A 15 -19.24 -3.67 11.05
C ASN A 15 -20.30 -2.58 10.72
N GLY A 16 -20.24 -2.01 9.51
CA GLY A 16 -21.16 -0.95 9.07
C GLY A 16 -20.80 0.45 9.58
N GLN A 17 -19.67 0.62 10.26
CA GLN A 17 -19.14 1.92 10.64
C GLN A 17 -17.97 2.30 9.73
N VAL A 18 -18.00 3.51 9.20
CA VAL A 18 -16.90 4.08 8.41
C VAL A 18 -15.75 4.43 9.37
N ILE A 19 -14.60 3.78 9.18
CA ILE A 19 -13.38 4.04 9.95
C ILE A 19 -12.60 5.16 9.27
N GLU A 20 -12.48 5.12 7.94
CA GLU A 20 -11.72 6.08 7.17
C GLU A 20 -12.46 6.37 5.86
N LYS A 21 -12.80 7.62 5.64
CA LYS A 21 -13.56 8.06 4.46
C LYS A 21 -12.72 7.98 3.20
N PHE A 22 -13.39 7.75 2.08
CA PHE A 22 -12.73 7.76 0.77
C PHE A 22 -12.00 9.09 0.52
N SER A 23 -12.63 10.24 0.84
CA SER A 23 -12.05 11.58 0.68
C SER A 23 -10.76 11.79 1.47
N GLU A 24 -10.66 11.24 2.68
CA GLU A 24 -9.44 11.33 3.50
C GLU A 24 -8.29 10.51 2.90
N ARG A 25 -8.61 9.35 2.31
CA ARG A 25 -7.64 8.43 1.74
C ARG A 25 -7.06 8.88 0.40
N VAL A 26 -7.85 9.59 -0.42
CA VAL A 26 -7.39 10.11 -1.72
C VAL A 26 -6.67 11.44 -1.60
N ASN A 27 -6.95 12.21 -0.55
CA ASN A 27 -6.39 13.54 -0.35
C ASN A 27 -4.86 13.55 -0.43
N GLY A 28 -4.31 14.40 -1.28
CA GLY A 28 -2.87 14.57 -1.46
C GLY A 28 -2.20 13.44 -2.25
N ARG A 29 -2.96 12.54 -2.86
CA ARG A 29 -2.45 11.45 -3.69
C ARG A 29 -2.63 11.75 -5.17
N TYR A 30 -1.83 11.08 -6.00
CA TYR A 30 -1.95 11.14 -7.46
C TYR A 30 -2.53 9.81 -7.96
N PRO A 31 -3.52 9.82 -8.87
CA PRO A 31 -3.99 8.59 -9.48
C PRO A 31 -2.91 8.02 -10.43
N VAL A 32 -2.93 6.71 -10.65
CA VAL A 32 -2.00 6.04 -11.59
C VAL A 32 -2.40 6.33 -13.02
N HIS A 33 -3.69 6.31 -13.30
CA HIS A 33 -4.31 6.58 -14.59
C HIS A 33 -5.29 7.74 -14.46
N ASP A 34 -5.64 8.34 -15.60
CA ASP A 34 -6.71 9.33 -15.63
C ASP A 34 -8.02 8.68 -15.14
N VAL A 35 -8.72 9.34 -14.24
CA VAL A 35 -10.03 8.90 -13.76
C VAL A 35 -11.07 9.36 -14.77
N MET A 36 -11.74 8.39 -15.38
CA MET A 36 -12.73 8.65 -16.43
C MET A 36 -14.13 8.75 -15.84
N LYS A 37 -14.95 9.61 -16.42
CA LYS A 37 -16.36 9.67 -16.09
C LYS A 37 -17.08 8.43 -16.62
N PRO A 38 -17.84 7.69 -15.80
CA PRO A 38 -18.52 6.48 -16.22
C PRO A 38 -19.38 6.68 -17.48
N GLY A 39 -19.17 5.79 -18.48
CA GLY A 39 -19.93 5.81 -19.73
C GLY A 39 -19.51 6.88 -20.74
N THR A 40 -18.44 7.59 -20.50
CA THR A 40 -17.88 8.59 -21.43
C THR A 40 -16.36 8.51 -21.49
N ASP A 41 -15.75 9.06 -22.55
CA ASP A 41 -14.30 9.21 -22.66
C ASP A 41 -13.81 10.54 -22.06
N GLU A 42 -14.62 11.19 -21.23
CA GLU A 42 -14.27 12.45 -20.58
C GLU A 42 -13.40 12.16 -19.33
N VAL A 43 -12.24 12.82 -19.25
CA VAL A 43 -11.35 12.75 -18.10
C VAL A 43 -11.94 13.60 -16.98
N LEU A 44 -12.31 12.96 -15.87
CA LEU A 44 -12.81 13.61 -14.67
C LEU A 44 -11.64 14.18 -13.85
N ILE A 45 -10.60 13.36 -13.60
CA ILE A 45 -9.40 13.77 -12.87
C ILE A 45 -8.18 13.24 -13.62
N SER A 46 -7.24 14.15 -13.93
CA SER A 46 -6.00 13.77 -14.60
C SER A 46 -5.05 13.03 -13.65
N LYS A 47 -4.32 12.05 -14.18
CA LYS A 47 -3.21 11.37 -13.46
C LYS A 47 -2.09 12.30 -12.98
N ASP A 48 -2.03 13.51 -13.53
CA ASP A 48 -1.04 14.52 -13.15
C ASP A 48 -1.57 15.52 -12.13
N HIS A 49 -2.83 15.40 -11.73
CA HIS A 49 -3.47 16.21 -10.71
C HIS A 49 -3.35 15.55 -9.33
N MET A 50 -2.93 16.32 -8.33
CA MET A 50 -2.95 15.91 -6.93
C MET A 50 -4.37 16.03 -6.39
N MET A 51 -4.99 14.91 -6.08
CA MET A 51 -6.38 14.87 -5.63
C MET A 51 -6.60 15.61 -4.33
N THR A 52 -7.72 16.29 -4.26
CA THR A 52 -8.23 17.03 -3.10
C THR A 52 -9.48 16.35 -2.54
N PRO A 53 -9.98 16.76 -1.37
CA PRO A 53 -11.27 16.27 -0.87
C PRO A 53 -12.44 16.57 -1.83
N GLU A 54 -12.42 17.71 -2.52
CA GLU A 54 -13.44 18.10 -3.49
C GLU A 54 -13.45 17.17 -4.71
N ASP A 55 -12.28 16.67 -5.12
CA ASP A 55 -12.17 15.66 -6.18
C ASP A 55 -12.79 14.34 -5.75
N ALA A 56 -12.66 13.97 -4.48
CA ALA A 56 -13.32 12.78 -3.94
C ALA A 56 -14.84 12.93 -3.96
N ASP A 57 -15.35 14.06 -3.51
CA ASP A 57 -16.80 14.36 -3.56
C ASP A 57 -17.31 14.34 -5.01
N LEU A 58 -16.49 14.78 -5.96
CA LEU A 58 -16.81 14.71 -7.38
C LEU A 58 -16.86 13.28 -7.88
N MET A 59 -15.88 12.42 -7.51
CA MET A 59 -15.88 11.00 -7.85
C MET A 59 -17.10 10.27 -7.30
N GLU A 60 -17.46 10.52 -6.04
CA GLU A 60 -18.65 9.92 -5.39
C GLU A 60 -19.96 10.32 -6.09
N LYS A 61 -20.09 11.55 -6.59
CA LYS A 61 -21.25 11.97 -7.40
C LYS A 61 -21.42 11.18 -8.69
N PHE A 62 -20.35 10.62 -9.23
CA PHE A 62 -20.34 9.76 -10.39
C PHE A 62 -20.26 8.26 -10.05
N ASP A 63 -20.57 7.89 -8.80
CA ASP A 63 -20.56 6.50 -8.29
C ASP A 63 -19.18 5.82 -8.38
N ILE A 64 -18.09 6.61 -8.28
CA ILE A 64 -16.72 6.12 -8.24
C ILE A 64 -16.27 6.08 -6.79
N HIS A 65 -16.26 4.88 -6.19
CA HIS A 65 -15.92 4.64 -4.79
C HIS A 65 -14.54 4.03 -4.60
N SER A 66 -13.79 3.87 -5.66
CA SER A 66 -12.42 3.34 -5.60
C SER A 66 -11.55 3.93 -6.70
N VAL A 67 -10.29 4.12 -6.41
CA VAL A 67 -9.30 4.64 -7.36
C VAL A 67 -7.94 4.02 -7.12
N GLU A 68 -7.20 3.76 -8.21
CA GLU A 68 -5.82 3.30 -8.12
C GLU A 68 -4.88 4.51 -7.98
N ILE A 69 -4.22 4.61 -6.82
CA ILE A 69 -3.29 5.71 -6.51
C ILE A 69 -1.84 5.28 -6.62
N ARG A 70 -0.98 6.23 -6.92
CA ARG A 70 0.48 6.06 -6.87
C ARG A 70 0.93 5.88 -5.43
N THR A 71 1.92 5.00 -5.23
CA THR A 71 2.47 4.69 -3.92
C THR A 71 4.00 4.67 -3.95
N VAL A 72 4.61 4.93 -2.82
CA VAL A 72 6.07 4.81 -2.63
C VAL A 72 6.55 3.38 -2.85
N LEU A 73 5.71 2.38 -2.57
CA LEU A 73 6.04 0.96 -2.66
C LEU A 73 6.29 0.48 -4.09
N THR A 74 5.65 1.12 -5.09
CA THR A 74 5.80 0.77 -6.51
C THR A 74 6.57 1.82 -7.29
N CYS A 75 7.18 2.79 -6.60
CA CYS A 75 7.95 3.85 -7.23
C CYS A 75 9.18 3.29 -7.94
N LYS A 76 9.35 3.63 -9.24
CA LYS A 76 10.47 3.22 -10.07
C LYS A 76 11.56 4.29 -10.18
N ALA A 77 11.61 5.26 -9.26
CA ALA A 77 12.69 6.24 -9.23
C ALA A 77 14.02 5.53 -8.92
N HIS A 78 15.09 5.91 -9.61
CA HIS A 78 16.41 5.30 -9.44
C HIS A 78 17.00 5.59 -8.05
N SER A 79 16.70 6.75 -7.48
CA SER A 79 17.15 7.17 -6.15
C SER A 79 16.00 7.85 -5.41
N GLY A 80 15.74 7.41 -4.18
CA GLY A 80 14.67 7.92 -3.36
C GLY A 80 13.28 7.63 -3.92
N VAL A 81 12.35 8.54 -3.69
CA VAL A 81 10.94 8.45 -4.11
C VAL A 81 10.57 9.68 -4.92
N CYS A 82 9.87 9.52 -6.05
CA CYS A 82 9.42 10.67 -6.82
C CYS A 82 8.26 11.41 -6.14
N ALA A 83 8.17 12.72 -6.38
CA ALA A 83 7.15 13.58 -5.77
C ALA A 83 5.71 13.08 -5.97
N LYS A 84 5.36 12.58 -7.17
CA LYS A 84 4.01 12.06 -7.44
C LYS A 84 3.70 10.76 -6.69
N CYS A 85 4.69 9.87 -6.49
CA CYS A 85 4.48 8.64 -5.72
C CYS A 85 4.39 8.91 -4.21
N TYR A 86 5.07 9.96 -3.74
CA TYR A 86 4.94 10.40 -2.35
C TYR A 86 3.64 11.17 -2.13
N GLY A 87 3.37 12.17 -2.99
CA GLY A 87 2.17 13.00 -2.93
C GLY A 87 2.37 14.29 -2.15
N MET A 88 1.44 14.59 -1.27
CA MET A 88 1.37 15.83 -0.51
C MET A 88 2.36 15.87 0.66
N ASN A 89 2.99 17.01 0.86
CA ASN A 89 3.67 17.35 2.11
C ASN A 89 2.61 17.75 3.15
N LEU A 90 2.49 16.97 4.22
CA LEU A 90 1.45 17.13 5.24
C LEU A 90 1.56 18.45 6.03
N ALA A 91 2.76 19.05 6.10
CA ALA A 91 2.97 20.32 6.82
C ALA A 91 2.48 21.53 6.04
N THR A 92 2.55 21.47 4.70
CA THR A 92 2.25 22.61 3.83
C THR A 92 1.00 22.41 2.97
N SER A 93 0.45 21.19 2.94
CA SER A 93 -0.66 20.75 2.06
C SER A 93 -0.41 21.00 0.56
N LYS A 94 0.89 21.06 0.19
CA LYS A 94 1.33 21.25 -1.19
C LYS A 94 2.03 19.98 -1.69
N PRO A 95 2.17 19.77 -3.02
CA PRO A 95 3.01 18.70 -3.54
C PRO A 95 4.41 18.76 -2.92
N VAL A 96 4.96 17.59 -2.56
CA VAL A 96 6.30 17.51 -1.98
C VAL A 96 7.35 18.04 -2.95
N GLY A 97 8.29 18.84 -2.44
CA GLY A 97 9.42 19.37 -3.21
C GLY A 97 10.61 18.41 -3.27
N PRO A 98 11.51 18.58 -4.24
CA PRO A 98 12.78 17.86 -4.26
C PRO A 98 13.62 18.20 -3.02
N GLY A 99 14.32 17.19 -2.48
CA GLY A 99 15.20 17.35 -1.32
C GLY A 99 14.52 17.20 0.04
N GLU A 100 13.22 16.97 0.09
CA GLU A 100 12.52 16.63 1.33
C GLU A 100 13.02 15.29 1.90
N ALA A 101 13.34 15.28 3.20
CA ALA A 101 13.86 14.11 3.90
C ALA A 101 12.71 13.15 4.30
N VAL A 102 11.91 12.69 3.32
CA VAL A 102 10.70 11.93 3.56
C VAL A 102 10.94 10.58 4.28
N GLY A 103 12.10 9.96 4.04
CA GLY A 103 12.48 8.73 4.74
C GLY A 103 12.75 8.97 6.23
N ILE A 104 13.37 10.09 6.59
CA ILE A 104 13.61 10.48 7.98
C ILE A 104 12.28 10.79 8.68
N ILE A 105 11.38 11.52 8.03
CA ILE A 105 10.04 11.82 8.54
C ILE A 105 9.26 10.53 8.84
N ALA A 106 9.28 9.57 7.91
CA ALA A 106 8.65 8.28 8.09
C ALA A 106 9.29 7.48 9.24
N ALA A 107 10.63 7.44 9.30
CA ALA A 107 11.37 6.72 10.34
C ALA A 107 11.08 7.29 11.74
N GLN A 108 11.03 8.60 11.88
CA GLN A 108 10.70 9.26 13.15
C GLN A 108 9.26 8.98 13.57
N SER A 109 8.31 9.07 12.64
CA SER A 109 6.89 8.80 12.91
C SER A 109 6.62 7.36 13.32
N ILE A 110 7.39 6.39 12.79
CA ILE A 110 7.30 4.98 13.16
C ILE A 110 8.07 4.72 14.47
N GLY A 111 9.21 5.35 14.67
CA GLY A 111 10.11 5.10 15.81
C GLY A 111 9.66 5.75 17.11
N GLU A 112 9.01 6.91 17.05
CA GLU A 112 8.53 7.61 18.25
C GLU A 112 7.62 6.72 19.12
N PRO A 113 6.54 6.10 18.60
CA PRO A 113 5.70 5.21 19.40
C PRO A 113 6.35 3.85 19.70
N GLY A 114 7.52 3.55 19.16
CA GLY A 114 8.24 2.29 19.36
C GLY A 114 8.50 1.95 20.82
N THR A 115 8.86 2.94 21.64
CA THR A 115 9.03 2.77 23.08
C THR A 115 7.74 2.37 23.80
N GLN A 116 6.61 2.90 23.38
CA GLN A 116 5.29 2.54 23.92
C GLN A 116 4.89 1.12 23.52
N LEU A 117 5.19 0.67 22.31
CA LEU A 117 4.99 -0.70 21.83
C LEU A 117 5.83 -1.70 22.65
N THR A 118 7.07 -1.35 23.00
CA THR A 118 7.95 -2.19 23.83
C THR A 118 7.33 -2.45 25.21
N MET A 119 6.77 -1.43 25.85
CA MET A 119 6.11 -1.57 27.14
C MET A 119 4.84 -2.45 27.06
N ARG A 120 4.13 -2.45 25.95
CA ARG A 120 2.91 -3.28 25.75
C ARG A 120 3.22 -4.74 25.42
N THR A 121 4.29 -5.02 24.68
CA THR A 121 4.66 -6.39 24.29
C THR A 121 5.18 -7.22 25.46
N PHE A 122 5.75 -6.63 26.51
CA PHE A 122 6.13 -7.34 27.72
C PHE A 122 4.92 -7.87 28.53
N HIS A 123 3.74 -7.25 28.36
CA HIS A 123 2.52 -7.67 29.04
C HIS A 123 1.69 -8.69 28.24
N THR A 124 1.96 -8.85 26.96
CA THR A 124 1.29 -9.84 26.10
C THR A 124 2.19 -11.05 25.85
N GLY A 125 2.94 -11.43 26.88
CA GLY A 125 3.77 -12.63 26.86
C GLY A 125 2.91 -13.87 26.65
N GLY A 126 3.04 -14.50 25.50
CA GLY A 126 2.62 -15.87 25.32
C GLY A 126 1.26 -16.11 24.70
N VAL A 127 1.01 -15.62 23.50
CA VAL A 127 0.16 -16.39 22.59
C VAL A 127 1.10 -17.24 21.73
N ALA A 128 1.30 -18.46 22.20
CA ALA A 128 1.91 -19.53 21.44
C ALA A 128 1.05 -19.79 20.19
N GLY A 129 1.53 -19.46 19.04
CA GLY A 129 0.77 -19.74 17.82
C GLY A 129 1.35 -19.11 16.59
N GLY A 130 2.61 -19.30 16.32
CA GLY A 130 3.21 -18.99 15.04
C GLY A 130 4.50 -18.21 15.18
N ASP A 131 5.47 -18.74 14.59
CA ASP A 131 6.86 -18.28 14.41
C ASP A 131 6.94 -16.97 13.57
N ILE A 132 5.90 -16.12 13.65
CA ILE A 132 5.80 -14.86 12.92
C ILE A 132 6.19 -13.74 13.86
N THR A 133 7.24 -13.02 13.51
CA THR A 133 7.71 -11.85 14.25
C THR A 133 6.67 -10.74 14.14
N GLN A 134 6.18 -10.22 15.27
CA GLN A 134 5.18 -9.16 15.35
C GLN A 134 5.67 -8.01 16.25
N GLY A 135 5.03 -6.86 16.10
CA GLY A 135 5.34 -5.68 16.89
C GLY A 135 6.70 -5.07 16.56
N LEU A 136 7.39 -4.57 17.59
CA LEU A 136 8.67 -3.87 17.45
C LEU A 136 9.77 -4.71 16.77
N PRO A 137 9.98 -6.00 17.11
CA PRO A 137 10.94 -6.84 16.40
C PRO A 137 10.70 -6.93 14.89
N ARG A 138 9.44 -6.90 14.45
CA ARG A 138 9.11 -6.87 13.02
C ARG A 138 9.48 -5.55 12.37
N VAL A 139 9.28 -4.43 13.07
CA VAL A 139 9.70 -3.10 12.63
C VAL A 139 11.21 -3.06 12.43
N GLU A 140 11.99 -3.60 13.37
CA GLU A 140 13.45 -3.72 13.24
C GLU A 140 13.86 -4.56 12.04
N GLU A 141 13.26 -5.73 11.85
CA GLU A 141 13.53 -6.58 10.68
C GLU A 141 13.33 -5.83 9.36
N LEU A 142 12.26 -5.02 9.26
CA LEU A 142 11.95 -4.24 8.06
C LEU A 142 12.95 -3.10 7.84
N PHE A 143 13.31 -2.34 8.89
CA PHE A 143 14.27 -1.25 8.77
C PHE A 143 15.70 -1.73 8.47
N GLU A 144 16.09 -2.85 9.04
CA GLU A 144 17.42 -3.44 8.81
C GLU A 144 17.46 -4.33 7.57
N ALA A 145 16.34 -4.49 6.87
CA ALA A 145 16.20 -5.40 5.73
C ALA A 145 16.67 -6.83 6.06
N ARG A 146 16.44 -7.28 7.28
CA ARG A 146 16.77 -8.63 7.71
C ARG A 146 15.88 -9.65 7.00
N ARG A 147 16.42 -10.83 6.76
CA ARG A 147 15.63 -11.96 6.26
C ARG A 147 14.61 -12.39 7.31
N PRO A 148 13.30 -12.40 6.98
CA PRO A 148 12.29 -12.86 7.93
C PRO A 148 12.45 -14.35 8.21
N LYS A 149 12.06 -14.79 9.41
CA LYS A 149 12.11 -16.21 9.82
C LYS A 149 11.28 -17.10 8.91
N LYS A 150 10.10 -16.65 8.51
CA LYS A 150 9.24 -17.29 7.50
C LYS A 150 9.17 -16.41 6.26
N MET A 151 9.79 -16.89 5.20
CA MET A 151 9.75 -16.21 3.91
C MET A 151 8.54 -16.67 3.12
N ALA A 152 7.93 -15.75 2.37
CA ALA A 152 6.97 -16.11 1.35
C ALA A 152 7.67 -16.91 0.24
N THR A 153 6.99 -17.93 -0.25
CA THR A 153 7.44 -18.64 -1.45
C THR A 153 7.12 -17.76 -2.66
N LEU A 154 8.14 -17.45 -3.44
CA LEU A 154 8.01 -16.64 -4.65
C LEU A 154 8.04 -17.57 -5.87
N ALA A 155 7.17 -17.30 -6.84
CA ALA A 155 7.25 -17.96 -8.13
C ALA A 155 8.48 -17.47 -8.89
N GLU A 156 9.25 -18.41 -9.46
CA GLU A 156 10.44 -18.10 -10.27
C GLU A 156 10.05 -17.69 -11.70
N ILE A 157 8.86 -18.09 -12.14
CA ILE A 157 8.33 -17.81 -13.47
C ILE A 157 6.98 -17.09 -13.38
N GLY A 158 6.67 -16.24 -14.37
CA GLY A 158 5.33 -15.70 -14.59
C GLY A 158 4.43 -16.75 -15.24
N GLY A 159 3.11 -16.69 -14.99
CA GLY A 159 2.20 -17.63 -15.64
C GLY A 159 0.87 -17.78 -14.89
N LYS A 160 0.08 -18.76 -15.33
CA LYS A 160 -1.22 -19.11 -14.74
C LYS A 160 -1.03 -19.99 -13.51
N VAL A 161 -1.68 -19.62 -12.41
CA VAL A 161 -1.63 -20.38 -11.15
C VAL A 161 -2.81 -21.33 -11.08
N ARG A 162 -2.55 -22.60 -10.73
CA ARG A 162 -3.52 -23.64 -10.45
C ARG A 162 -3.26 -24.26 -9.09
N PHE A 163 -4.32 -24.58 -8.36
CA PHE A 163 -4.25 -25.25 -7.07
C PHE A 163 -4.72 -26.69 -7.23
N GLU A 164 -3.96 -27.63 -6.66
CA GLU A 164 -4.32 -29.05 -6.62
C GLU A 164 -4.18 -29.57 -5.20
N GLU A 165 -5.15 -30.36 -4.75
CA GLU A 165 -5.04 -31.04 -3.47
C GLU A 165 -3.96 -32.14 -3.55
N ALA A 166 -3.06 -32.15 -2.58
CA ALA A 166 -2.05 -33.19 -2.52
C ALA A 166 -2.67 -34.52 -2.07
N THR A 167 -2.20 -35.62 -2.61
CA THR A 167 -2.73 -36.98 -2.36
C THR A 167 -2.59 -37.45 -0.91
N LYS A 168 -1.83 -36.73 -0.07
CA LYS A 168 -1.63 -37.03 1.37
C LYS A 168 -1.66 -35.75 2.21
N GLY A 169 -2.63 -35.66 3.14
CA GLY A 169 -2.72 -34.63 4.15
C GLY A 169 -3.41 -33.33 3.67
N SER A 170 -3.38 -32.31 4.51
CA SER A 170 -3.93 -30.98 4.22
C SER A 170 -2.97 -30.09 3.42
N LEU A 171 -2.19 -30.67 2.52
CA LEU A 171 -1.22 -29.93 1.71
C LEU A 171 -1.88 -29.53 0.38
N LEU A 172 -1.58 -28.30 -0.04
CA LEU A 172 -2.02 -27.74 -1.31
C LEU A 172 -0.81 -27.58 -2.23
N ASN A 173 -0.88 -28.17 -3.42
CA ASN A 173 0.12 -27.95 -4.46
C ASN A 173 -0.25 -26.69 -5.24
N ILE A 174 0.68 -25.77 -5.34
CA ILE A 174 0.55 -24.55 -6.16
C ILE A 174 1.38 -24.77 -7.42
N ILE A 175 0.71 -24.84 -8.55
CA ILE A 175 1.36 -25.09 -9.85
C ILE A 175 1.29 -23.78 -10.65
N VAL A 176 2.45 -23.31 -11.09
CA VAL A 176 2.57 -22.16 -12.00
C VAL A 176 2.96 -22.67 -13.37
N THR A 177 2.12 -22.41 -14.37
CA THR A 177 2.39 -22.79 -15.75
C THR A 177 2.72 -21.53 -16.53
N ALA A 178 3.89 -21.51 -17.18
CA ALA A 178 4.30 -20.38 -18.02
C ALA A 178 3.30 -20.15 -19.17
N ASP A 179 3.21 -18.91 -19.65
CA ASP A 179 2.32 -18.56 -20.76
C ASP A 179 2.80 -19.09 -22.10
N ASP A 180 4.06 -19.52 -22.18
CA ASP A 180 4.71 -20.06 -23.40
C ASP A 180 4.53 -21.59 -23.55
N GLY A 181 3.87 -22.28 -22.62
CA GLY A 181 3.59 -23.72 -22.64
C GLY A 181 4.54 -24.55 -21.82
#